data_d9343b3454879172eda013aa19ae82c9
#
_entry.id   d9343b3454879172eda013aa19ae82c9
#
_cell.length_a   1.000
_cell.length_b   1.000
_cell.length_c   1.000
_cell.angle_alpha   90.00
_cell.angle_beta   90.00
_cell.angle_gamma   90.00
#
_symmetry.space_group_name_H-M   'P 1'
#
loop_
_entity.id
_entity.type
_entity.pdbx_description
1 polymer ?
#
loop_
_entity_poly.entity_id
_entity_poly.type
_entity_poly.pdbx_seq_one_letter_code
_entity_poly.pdbx_strand_id
1 'polypeptide(L)'
;MENVIALTIFSNTYRLQRKKDGESSKSEKFQSDYIDISGRDIKVNGGFFSAIHGMSYFTDFKTNTAVPICNKPDCRHLSNYEDAETACNAAKGSNNIFPYKGKLYGMMSDEDGTRLVVSEFDGSNRKEKDYFIDAGCVFHAGVVVGDELYYFYSDILDAAEEENIQDTKYQRHFNVLNLDSMKQEEIFTEEADFVNVLGVTKDYLIYSLINGDTPLFYKFEYQTKKSEEIVLHNSGYELIYFSPDKSSFYYAGTEKNELDTIYQYHLDTNENEIYLNRSELKEFVGEETGYLSLDGILEEGVVFRLSDYPKQWMFFKEKESGAIRELSLPQNLPAEGAVLSNFICQTEEGVYLNYYTIGEMEGDLIEWYGYIRWEDLLSGKNDVEVVLKPSVSSTGNLVDKDGKLIGD
;
A
#
# COMPACT_ATOMS: atom_id res chain seq x y z
N MET A 1 27.18 5.84 -13.08
CA MET A 1 28.03 4.88 -12.34
C MET A 1 27.31 4.30 -11.11
N GLU A 2 26.45 5.06 -10.43
CA GLU A 2 25.69 4.58 -9.25
C GLU A 2 24.65 3.49 -9.58
N ASN A 3 23.95 3.59 -10.73
CA ASN A 3 22.98 2.57 -11.15
C ASN A 3 23.61 1.19 -11.45
N VAL A 4 24.91 1.15 -11.82
CA VAL A 4 25.65 -0.10 -12.02
C VAL A 4 25.93 -0.80 -10.68
N ILE A 5 26.12 -0.01 -9.61
CA ILE A 5 26.39 -0.54 -8.26
C ILE A 5 25.13 -1.18 -7.68
N ALA A 6 23.96 -0.56 -7.84
CA ALA A 6 22.69 -1.12 -7.37
C ALA A 6 22.32 -2.44 -8.09
N LEU A 7 22.48 -2.50 -9.42
CA LEU A 7 22.33 -3.72 -10.22
C LEU A 7 23.35 -4.80 -9.81
N THR A 8 24.59 -4.39 -9.48
CA THR A 8 25.64 -5.30 -9.02
C THR A 8 25.33 -5.87 -7.63
N ILE A 9 24.73 -5.09 -6.73
CA ILE A 9 24.30 -5.56 -5.41
C ILE A 9 23.18 -6.59 -5.55
N PHE A 10 22.15 -6.30 -6.36
CA PHE A 10 21.05 -7.24 -6.60
C PHE A 10 21.56 -8.52 -7.30
N SER A 11 22.39 -8.39 -8.33
CA SER A 11 22.97 -9.54 -9.04
C SER A 11 24.03 -10.27 -8.20
N ASN A 12 24.84 -9.58 -7.39
CA ASN A 12 25.87 -10.19 -6.56
C ASN A 12 25.28 -10.88 -5.32
N THR A 13 24.24 -10.33 -4.69
CA THR A 13 23.52 -11.03 -3.61
C THR A 13 22.93 -12.34 -4.13
N TYR A 14 22.35 -12.34 -5.32
CA TYR A 14 21.87 -13.53 -5.99
C TYR A 14 22.99 -14.48 -6.47
N ARG A 15 24.14 -13.96 -6.93
CA ARG A 15 25.29 -14.77 -7.38
C ARG A 15 26.08 -15.38 -6.23
N LEU A 16 26.24 -14.69 -5.11
CA LEU A 16 26.96 -15.22 -3.94
C LEU A 16 26.20 -16.35 -3.24
N GLN A 17 24.86 -16.31 -3.20
CA GLN A 17 24.05 -17.42 -2.72
C GLN A 17 24.08 -18.64 -3.67
N ARG A 18 24.21 -18.43 -4.98
CA ARG A 18 24.33 -19.55 -5.93
C ARG A 18 25.55 -20.47 -5.69
N LYS A 19 26.56 -20.00 -4.95
CA LYS A 19 27.81 -20.76 -4.73
C LYS A 19 27.84 -21.57 -3.43
N LYS A 20 26.90 -21.39 -2.49
CA LYS A 20 27.01 -21.99 -1.16
C LYS A 20 25.85 -22.88 -0.71
N ASP A 21 24.63 -22.68 -1.20
CA ASP A 21 23.50 -23.45 -0.67
C ASP A 21 22.63 -23.99 -1.81
N GLY A 22 22.25 -25.24 -1.69
CA GLY A 22 21.40 -25.95 -2.64
C GLY A 22 20.01 -25.32 -2.75
N GLU A 23 19.37 -25.55 -3.87
CA GLU A 23 18.17 -24.95 -4.48
C GLU A 23 16.94 -24.62 -3.61
N SER A 24 16.93 -24.86 -2.31
CA SER A 24 15.76 -24.67 -1.43
C SER A 24 15.58 -23.26 -0.82
N SER A 25 16.57 -22.37 -0.87
CA SER A 25 16.55 -21.17 -0.01
C SER A 25 16.00 -19.87 -0.63
N LYS A 26 15.70 -19.81 -1.94
CA LYS A 26 15.33 -18.55 -2.60
C LYS A 26 13.87 -18.16 -2.46
N SER A 27 12.96 -19.14 -2.37
CA SER A 27 11.53 -18.89 -2.25
C SER A 27 11.12 -18.47 -0.82
N GLU A 28 11.87 -18.91 0.18
CA GLU A 28 11.56 -18.67 1.59
C GLU A 28 11.81 -17.21 2.02
N LYS A 29 12.71 -16.48 1.33
CA LYS A 29 13.10 -15.11 1.74
C LYS A 29 11.95 -14.09 1.68
N PHE A 30 10.98 -14.28 0.78
CA PHE A 30 9.85 -13.36 0.59
C PHE A 30 8.50 -13.96 1.00
N GLN A 31 8.50 -15.15 1.56
CA GLN A 31 7.27 -15.82 1.96
C GLN A 31 6.73 -15.16 3.23
N SER A 32 5.55 -14.57 3.13
CA SER A 32 4.77 -14.04 4.24
C SER A 32 3.58 -14.95 4.49
N ASP A 33 3.07 -14.98 5.72
CA ASP A 33 1.85 -15.74 6.07
C ASP A 33 0.64 -15.23 5.28
N TYR A 34 0.65 -13.95 4.94
CA TYR A 34 -0.30 -13.29 4.06
C TYR A 34 0.38 -12.12 3.32
N ILE A 35 -0.20 -11.70 2.20
CA ILE A 35 0.24 -10.54 1.42
C ILE A 35 -0.98 -9.73 1.05
N ASP A 36 -1.09 -8.52 1.60
CA ASP A 36 -2.10 -7.55 1.19
C ASP A 36 -1.71 -6.92 -0.15
N ILE A 37 -2.53 -7.14 -1.16
CA ILE A 37 -2.32 -6.59 -2.50
C ILE A 37 -3.39 -5.56 -2.88
N SER A 38 -4.07 -5.00 -1.89
CA SER A 38 -5.12 -3.99 -2.11
C SER A 38 -4.54 -2.61 -2.46
N GLY A 39 -3.30 -2.36 -2.07
CA GLY A 39 -2.62 -1.09 -2.30
C GLY A 39 -1.60 -1.13 -3.44
N ARG A 40 -0.98 0.02 -3.67
CA ARG A 40 0.13 0.21 -4.61
C ARG A 40 1.46 -0.35 -4.06
N ASP A 41 1.63 -0.26 -2.76
CA ASP A 41 2.84 -0.62 -2.04
C ASP A 41 2.60 -1.91 -1.24
N ILE A 42 3.18 -3.01 -1.71
CA ILE A 42 2.87 -4.37 -1.23
C ILE A 42 4.00 -4.88 -0.37
N LYS A 43 3.78 -4.90 0.94
CA LYS A 43 4.73 -5.38 1.95
C LYS A 43 4.90 -6.89 1.89
N VAL A 44 6.16 -7.31 1.95
CA VAL A 44 6.56 -8.73 2.01
C VAL A 44 7.71 -8.88 3.02
N ASN A 45 8.13 -10.11 3.32
CA ASN A 45 9.33 -10.32 4.12
C ASN A 45 10.55 -9.71 3.42
N GLY A 46 11.29 -8.88 4.14
CA GLY A 46 12.53 -8.25 3.70
C GLY A 46 12.40 -7.06 2.75
N GLY A 47 11.18 -6.57 2.45
CA GLY A 47 11.00 -5.40 1.59
C GLY A 47 9.54 -5.13 1.22
N PHE A 48 9.37 -4.27 0.22
CA PHE A 48 8.06 -4.07 -0.41
C PHE A 48 8.19 -3.85 -1.91
N PHE A 49 7.16 -4.25 -2.64
CA PHE A 49 6.99 -3.94 -4.06
C PHE A 49 6.15 -2.70 -4.21
N SER A 50 6.48 -1.85 -5.18
CA SER A 50 5.68 -0.67 -5.52
C SER A 50 5.56 -0.49 -7.03
N ALA A 51 4.42 0.05 -7.46
CA ALA A 51 4.17 0.45 -8.84
C ALA A 51 4.02 1.97 -8.90
N ILE A 52 5.03 2.68 -9.42
CA ILE A 52 5.09 4.13 -9.44
C ILE A 52 5.22 4.59 -10.89
N HIS A 53 4.26 5.39 -11.35
CA HIS A 53 4.23 5.94 -12.71
C HIS A 53 4.52 4.88 -13.81
N GLY A 54 3.89 3.72 -13.68
CA GLY A 54 4.04 2.60 -14.63
C GLY A 54 5.34 1.81 -14.49
N MET A 55 6.14 2.08 -13.49
CA MET A 55 7.37 1.36 -13.19
C MET A 55 7.25 0.53 -11.92
N SER A 56 7.71 -0.71 -11.96
CA SER A 56 7.72 -1.63 -10.83
C SER A 56 9.08 -1.62 -10.13
N TYR A 57 9.05 -1.42 -8.81
CA TYR A 57 10.25 -1.38 -7.95
C TYR A 57 10.17 -2.43 -6.84
N PHE A 58 11.35 -2.82 -6.34
CA PHE A 58 11.47 -3.51 -5.07
C PHE A 58 12.37 -2.69 -4.14
N THR A 59 11.85 -2.38 -2.95
CA THR A 59 12.61 -1.73 -1.87
C THR A 59 13.06 -2.78 -0.86
N ASP A 60 14.36 -2.90 -0.65
CA ASP A 60 14.97 -3.84 0.30
C ASP A 60 15.11 -3.18 1.67
N PHE A 61 14.51 -3.74 2.73
CA PHE A 61 14.56 -3.19 4.09
C PHE A 61 15.97 -3.18 4.70
N LYS A 62 16.85 -4.07 4.24
CA LYS A 62 18.21 -4.16 4.78
C LYS A 62 19.11 -3.04 4.28
N THR A 63 18.88 -2.59 3.05
CA THR A 63 19.73 -1.59 2.40
C THR A 63 19.07 -0.23 2.24
N ASN A 64 17.77 -0.14 2.57
CA ASN A 64 16.92 1.03 2.32
C ASN A 64 17.02 1.55 0.87
N THR A 65 17.11 0.62 -0.09
CA THR A 65 17.32 0.98 -1.49
C THR A 65 16.20 0.40 -2.34
N ALA A 66 15.56 1.25 -3.14
CA ALA A 66 14.62 0.85 -4.16
C ALA A 66 15.32 0.60 -5.49
N VAL A 67 15.04 -0.54 -6.12
CA VAL A 67 15.57 -0.90 -7.43
C VAL A 67 14.44 -1.29 -8.39
N PRO A 68 14.50 -0.88 -9.68
CA PRO A 68 13.51 -1.31 -10.66
C PRO A 68 13.63 -2.82 -10.93
N ILE A 69 12.50 -3.48 -11.11
CA ILE A 69 12.41 -4.92 -11.41
C ILE A 69 12.81 -5.16 -12.87
N CYS A 70 14.08 -4.99 -13.18
CA CYS A 70 14.63 -5.12 -14.52
C CYS A 70 16.06 -5.63 -14.50
N ASN A 71 16.35 -6.67 -15.30
CA ASN A 71 17.69 -7.25 -15.40
C ASN A 71 18.44 -6.86 -16.67
N LYS A 72 17.86 -6.01 -17.51
CA LYS A 72 18.52 -5.59 -18.76
C LYS A 72 19.74 -4.71 -18.42
N PRO A 73 20.95 -5.10 -18.83
CA PRO A 73 22.12 -4.23 -18.72
C PRO A 73 21.87 -2.96 -19.54
N ASP A 74 22.31 -1.85 -19.29
CA ASP A 74 22.15 -0.59 -20.03
C ASP A 74 20.70 -0.08 -20.16
N CYS A 75 19.77 -0.63 -19.38
CA CYS A 75 18.40 -0.14 -19.34
C CYS A 75 18.35 1.22 -18.62
N ARG A 76 17.69 2.20 -19.24
CA ARG A 76 17.50 3.52 -18.61
C ARG A 76 16.40 3.53 -17.55
N HIS A 77 15.65 2.44 -17.45
CA HIS A 77 14.51 2.31 -16.55
C HIS A 77 13.47 3.42 -16.71
N LEU A 78 13.12 3.71 -17.94
CA LEU A 78 12.09 4.69 -18.28
C LEU A 78 10.78 3.98 -18.61
N SER A 79 9.66 4.56 -18.19
CA SER A 79 8.32 4.13 -18.57
C SER A 79 8.01 4.65 -19.98
N ASN A 80 8.54 4.03 -21.03
CA ASN A 80 8.21 4.41 -22.39
C ASN A 80 7.19 3.41 -22.95
N TYR A 81 5.94 3.82 -23.06
CA TYR A 81 4.83 3.00 -23.54
C TYR A 81 4.86 2.77 -25.07
N GLU A 82 5.66 3.54 -25.82
CA GLU A 82 5.63 3.50 -27.28
C GLU A 82 6.44 2.34 -27.88
N ASP A 83 7.32 1.69 -27.11
CA ASP A 83 8.25 0.67 -27.63
C ASP A 83 8.21 -0.62 -26.80
N ALA A 84 7.14 -1.40 -26.95
CA ALA A 84 6.86 -2.60 -26.15
C ALA A 84 7.96 -3.69 -26.23
N GLU A 85 8.73 -3.77 -27.33
CA GLU A 85 9.80 -4.77 -27.51
C GLU A 85 11.09 -4.38 -26.78
N THR A 86 11.41 -3.09 -26.74
CA THR A 86 12.60 -2.55 -26.07
C THR A 86 12.32 -2.07 -24.66
N ALA A 87 11.05 -2.01 -24.27
CA ALA A 87 10.62 -1.53 -22.97
C ALA A 87 11.36 -2.23 -21.81
N CYS A 88 11.64 -1.44 -20.79
CA CYS A 88 12.16 -1.91 -19.52
C CYS A 88 11.24 -3.02 -18.94
N ASN A 89 11.82 -4.09 -18.41
CA ASN A 89 11.00 -5.13 -17.77
C ASN A 89 10.13 -4.58 -16.63
N ALA A 90 10.64 -3.57 -15.88
CA ALA A 90 9.90 -2.89 -14.84
C ALA A 90 8.73 -2.04 -15.37
N ALA A 91 8.79 -1.56 -16.62
CA ALA A 91 7.75 -0.74 -17.26
C ALA A 91 6.65 -1.55 -17.95
N LYS A 92 6.72 -2.88 -17.94
CA LYS A 92 5.76 -3.76 -18.61
C LYS A 92 4.45 -3.95 -17.83
N GLY A 93 4.07 -2.98 -17.03
CA GLY A 93 2.74 -2.79 -16.47
C GLY A 93 2.11 -4.03 -15.85
N SER A 94 2.60 -4.46 -14.69
CA SER A 94 1.77 -5.22 -13.77
C SER A 94 1.59 -4.38 -12.51
N ASN A 95 0.36 -4.26 -12.07
CA ASN A 95 0.01 -3.71 -10.78
C ASN A 95 -0.06 -4.84 -9.75
N ASN A 96 -0.16 -4.51 -8.48
CA ASN A 96 -0.38 -5.47 -7.40
C ASN A 96 0.61 -6.65 -7.46
N ILE A 97 1.92 -6.33 -7.44
CA ILE A 97 3.00 -7.32 -7.60
C ILE A 97 3.27 -8.02 -6.28
N PHE A 98 3.25 -9.34 -6.28
CA PHE A 98 3.50 -10.15 -5.07
C PHE A 98 4.34 -11.40 -5.39
N PRO A 99 5.15 -11.89 -4.43
CA PRO A 99 5.89 -13.14 -4.58
C PRO A 99 5.01 -14.35 -4.28
N TYR A 100 5.12 -15.39 -5.10
CA TYR A 100 4.49 -16.67 -4.84
C TYR A 100 5.34 -17.80 -5.43
N LYS A 101 5.67 -18.82 -4.61
CA LYS A 101 6.45 -20.01 -4.99
C LYS A 101 7.71 -19.70 -5.84
N GLY A 102 8.48 -18.71 -5.41
CA GLY A 102 9.75 -18.35 -6.03
C GLY A 102 9.65 -17.58 -7.34
N LYS A 103 8.49 -17.03 -7.65
CA LYS A 103 8.21 -16.17 -8.81
C LYS A 103 7.57 -14.87 -8.34
N LEU A 104 7.58 -13.85 -9.22
CA LEU A 104 6.75 -12.68 -9.09
C LEU A 104 5.47 -12.87 -9.89
N TYR A 105 4.36 -12.63 -9.22
CA TYR A 105 3.04 -12.49 -9.81
C TYR A 105 2.66 -11.02 -9.83
N GLY A 106 1.92 -10.61 -10.83
CA GLY A 106 1.35 -9.28 -10.92
C GLY A 106 0.04 -9.34 -11.68
N MET A 107 -0.78 -8.32 -11.56
CA MET A 107 -2.05 -8.21 -12.27
C MET A 107 -1.90 -7.32 -13.48
N MET A 108 -2.52 -7.69 -14.58
CA MET A 108 -2.62 -6.89 -15.78
C MET A 108 -4.05 -6.90 -16.27
N SER A 109 -4.61 -5.70 -16.42
CA SER A 109 -5.96 -5.50 -16.97
C SER A 109 -5.86 -4.93 -18.38
N ASP A 110 -6.68 -5.45 -19.29
CA ASP A 110 -6.82 -5.00 -20.66
C ASP A 110 -8.31 -5.08 -21.08
N GLU A 111 -8.61 -4.95 -22.38
CA GLU A 111 -9.97 -4.99 -22.90
C GLU A 111 -10.68 -6.36 -22.74
N ASP A 112 -9.90 -7.43 -22.55
CA ASP A 112 -10.41 -8.79 -22.39
C ASP A 112 -10.61 -9.17 -20.90
N GLY A 113 -10.14 -8.33 -19.95
CA GLY A 113 -10.31 -8.57 -18.51
C GLY A 113 -9.03 -8.40 -17.67
N THR A 114 -9.01 -9.04 -16.49
CA THR A 114 -7.82 -9.05 -15.62
C THR A 114 -7.23 -10.45 -15.54
N ARG A 115 -5.91 -10.54 -15.76
CA ARG A 115 -5.14 -11.79 -15.71
C ARG A 115 -3.91 -11.66 -14.82
N LEU A 116 -3.39 -12.80 -14.38
CA LEU A 116 -2.10 -12.86 -13.69
C LEU A 116 -0.95 -12.92 -14.70
N VAL A 117 0.11 -12.23 -14.37
CA VAL A 117 1.38 -12.27 -15.09
C VAL A 117 2.44 -12.80 -14.14
N VAL A 118 3.23 -13.77 -14.60
CA VAL A 118 4.26 -14.43 -13.80
C VAL A 118 5.63 -14.18 -14.41
N SER A 119 6.59 -13.79 -13.60
CA SER A 119 7.99 -13.55 -14.02
C SER A 119 8.99 -14.05 -12.98
N GLU A 120 10.28 -14.00 -13.33
CA GLU A 120 11.36 -14.06 -12.35
C GLU A 120 11.40 -12.78 -11.51
N PHE A 121 12.10 -12.80 -10.38
CA PHE A 121 12.27 -11.62 -9.52
C PHE A 121 12.99 -10.44 -10.18
N ASP A 122 13.64 -10.66 -11.30
CA ASP A 122 14.30 -9.64 -12.10
C ASP A 122 13.45 -9.18 -13.30
N GLY A 123 12.18 -9.55 -13.33
CA GLY A 123 11.23 -9.22 -14.40
C GLY A 123 11.40 -10.01 -15.69
N SER A 124 12.38 -10.94 -15.75
CA SER A 124 12.59 -11.78 -16.92
C SER A 124 11.60 -12.95 -16.99
N ASN A 125 11.58 -13.66 -18.14
CA ASN A 125 10.77 -14.86 -18.37
C ASN A 125 9.27 -14.65 -18.08
N ARG A 126 8.77 -13.48 -18.41
CA ARG A 126 7.37 -13.10 -18.21
C ARG A 126 6.44 -14.02 -19.00
N LYS A 127 5.40 -14.51 -18.35
CA LYS A 127 4.34 -15.33 -18.90
C LYS A 127 3.00 -14.85 -18.37
N GLU A 128 2.02 -14.86 -19.23
CA GLU A 128 0.64 -14.55 -18.89
C GLU A 128 -0.10 -15.83 -18.53
N LYS A 129 -1.00 -15.74 -17.56
CA LYS A 129 -1.94 -16.78 -17.18
C LYS A 129 -3.32 -16.48 -17.80
N ASP A 130 -4.27 -17.36 -17.56
CA ASP A 130 -5.66 -17.15 -17.96
C ASP A 130 -6.29 -15.95 -17.23
N TYR A 131 -7.28 -15.35 -17.85
CA TYR A 131 -8.11 -14.33 -17.22
C TYR A 131 -8.89 -14.93 -16.06
N PHE A 132 -8.99 -14.18 -14.96
CA PHE A 132 -9.75 -14.56 -13.78
C PHE A 132 -10.83 -13.53 -13.39
N ILE A 133 -10.82 -12.38 -14.06
CA ILE A 133 -11.89 -11.38 -14.03
C ILE A 133 -12.22 -11.04 -15.49
N ASP A 134 -13.49 -11.06 -15.84
CA ASP A 134 -13.97 -10.85 -17.19
C ASP A 134 -13.84 -9.40 -17.65
N ALA A 135 -13.96 -9.19 -18.97
CA ALA A 135 -13.97 -7.89 -19.60
C ALA A 135 -15.06 -6.98 -19.02
N GLY A 136 -14.73 -5.70 -18.83
CA GLY A 136 -15.65 -4.71 -18.26
C GLY A 136 -15.76 -4.73 -16.75
N CYS A 137 -15.16 -5.71 -16.07
CA CYS A 137 -15.10 -5.76 -14.62
C CYS A 137 -13.82 -5.09 -14.09
N VAL A 138 -13.86 -4.57 -12.88
CA VAL A 138 -12.76 -3.84 -12.25
C VAL A 138 -12.30 -4.53 -10.97
N PHE A 139 -11.03 -4.90 -10.90
CA PHE A 139 -10.39 -5.35 -9.66
C PHE A 139 -10.25 -4.18 -8.68
N HIS A 140 -10.58 -4.40 -7.41
CA HIS A 140 -10.49 -3.40 -6.36
C HIS A 140 -9.38 -3.68 -5.35
N ALA A 141 -9.40 -4.88 -4.78
CA ALA A 141 -8.52 -5.23 -3.67
C ALA A 141 -8.33 -6.74 -3.59
N GLY A 142 -7.25 -7.19 -2.98
CA GLY A 142 -7.03 -8.62 -2.77
C GLY A 142 -6.01 -8.95 -1.71
N VAL A 143 -6.04 -10.19 -1.25
CA VAL A 143 -5.14 -10.74 -0.24
C VAL A 143 -4.73 -12.14 -0.64
N VAL A 144 -3.43 -12.41 -0.61
CA VAL A 144 -2.88 -13.76 -0.79
C VAL A 144 -2.67 -14.39 0.57
N VAL A 145 -3.28 -15.55 0.81
CA VAL A 145 -3.09 -16.36 2.03
C VAL A 145 -2.78 -17.80 1.60
N GLY A 146 -1.56 -18.26 1.86
CA GLY A 146 -1.11 -19.54 1.36
C GLY A 146 -1.15 -19.63 -0.18
N ASP A 147 -1.92 -20.57 -0.71
CA ASP A 147 -2.10 -20.78 -2.15
C ASP A 147 -3.36 -20.10 -2.72
N GLU A 148 -4.06 -19.30 -1.92
CA GLU A 148 -5.33 -18.68 -2.26
C GLU A 148 -5.21 -17.16 -2.35
N LEU A 149 -5.73 -16.58 -3.43
CA LEU A 149 -5.95 -15.15 -3.62
C LEU A 149 -7.44 -14.86 -3.39
N TYR A 150 -7.75 -14.21 -2.28
CA TYR A 150 -9.06 -13.63 -1.99
C TYR A 150 -9.12 -12.24 -2.59
N TYR A 151 -10.17 -11.92 -3.37
CA TYR A 151 -10.21 -10.65 -4.07
C TYR A 151 -11.63 -10.13 -4.29
N PHE A 152 -11.73 -8.81 -4.33
CA PHE A 152 -12.93 -8.07 -4.68
C PHE A 152 -12.80 -7.53 -6.10
N TYR A 153 -13.88 -7.68 -6.86
CA TYR A 153 -14.05 -7.01 -8.14
C TYR A 153 -15.50 -6.56 -8.32
N SER A 154 -15.77 -5.72 -9.31
CA SER A 154 -17.13 -5.30 -9.63
C SER A 154 -17.41 -5.38 -11.11
N ASP A 155 -18.67 -5.60 -11.42
CA ASP A 155 -19.27 -5.33 -12.71
C ASP A 155 -20.33 -4.23 -12.60
N ILE A 156 -20.72 -3.69 -13.73
CA ILE A 156 -21.76 -2.66 -13.85
C ILE A 156 -23.09 -3.36 -14.09
N LEU A 157 -24.00 -3.26 -13.13
CA LEU A 157 -25.36 -3.80 -13.26
C LEU A 157 -26.24 -2.93 -14.15
N ASP A 158 -26.17 -1.61 -13.96
CA ASP A 158 -26.97 -0.64 -14.69
C ASP A 158 -26.12 0.61 -14.91
N ALA A 159 -25.78 0.88 -16.16
CA ALA A 159 -25.00 2.05 -16.52
C ALA A 159 -25.95 3.26 -16.58
N ALA A 160 -25.69 4.24 -15.73
CA ALA A 160 -26.39 5.51 -15.80
C ALA A 160 -26.12 6.23 -17.14
N GLU A 161 -27.05 7.10 -17.56
CA GLU A 161 -26.82 8.00 -18.69
C GLU A 161 -25.62 8.91 -18.38
N GLU A 162 -24.87 9.34 -19.41
CA GLU A 162 -23.62 10.11 -19.27
C GLU A 162 -23.72 11.35 -18.36
N GLU A 163 -24.92 11.89 -18.16
CA GLU A 163 -25.16 13.07 -17.31
C GLU A 163 -25.29 12.73 -15.80
N ASN A 164 -25.46 11.45 -15.43
CA ASN A 164 -25.73 11.01 -14.05
C ASN A 164 -24.89 9.78 -13.64
N ILE A 165 -23.57 9.86 -13.75
CA ILE A 165 -22.65 8.76 -13.36
C ILE A 165 -22.90 8.26 -11.91
N GLN A 166 -23.45 9.11 -11.04
CA GLN A 166 -23.78 8.76 -9.65
C GLN A 166 -24.91 7.73 -9.53
N ASP A 167 -25.72 7.54 -10.57
CA ASP A 167 -26.80 6.55 -10.58
C ASP A 167 -26.36 5.18 -11.11
N THR A 168 -25.08 5.01 -11.43
CA THR A 168 -24.52 3.71 -11.87
C THR A 168 -24.55 2.73 -10.73
N LYS A 169 -25.19 1.58 -10.93
CA LYS A 169 -25.22 0.50 -9.96
C LYS A 169 -24.15 -0.52 -10.22
N TYR A 170 -23.50 -0.95 -9.16
CA TYR A 170 -22.42 -1.92 -9.19
C TYR A 170 -22.79 -3.18 -8.42
N GLN A 171 -22.42 -4.33 -8.98
CA GLN A 171 -22.37 -5.59 -8.26
C GLN A 171 -20.95 -5.85 -7.78
N ARG A 172 -20.78 -6.10 -6.50
CA ARG A 172 -19.50 -6.41 -5.87
C ARG A 172 -19.41 -7.90 -5.64
N HIS A 173 -18.34 -8.48 -6.15
CA HIS A 173 -18.05 -9.90 -6.02
C HIS A 173 -16.87 -10.08 -5.08
N PHE A 174 -16.97 -11.06 -4.20
CA PHE A 174 -15.87 -11.53 -3.39
C PHE A 174 -15.59 -12.98 -3.73
N ASN A 175 -14.42 -13.23 -4.30
CA ASN A 175 -14.03 -14.52 -4.83
C ASN A 175 -12.71 -15.01 -4.21
N VAL A 176 -12.47 -16.30 -4.30
CA VAL A 176 -11.17 -16.90 -4.03
C VAL A 176 -10.66 -17.62 -5.30
N LEU A 177 -9.39 -17.34 -5.65
CA LEU A 177 -8.66 -17.98 -6.74
C LEU A 177 -7.52 -18.81 -6.17
N ASN A 178 -7.51 -20.11 -6.46
CA ASN A 178 -6.33 -20.92 -6.17
C ASN A 178 -5.23 -20.66 -7.22
N LEU A 179 -4.08 -20.15 -6.79
CA LEU A 179 -2.99 -19.66 -7.64
C LEU A 179 -2.29 -20.77 -8.45
N ASP A 180 -2.34 -22.02 -7.99
CA ASP A 180 -1.75 -23.15 -8.71
C ASP A 180 -2.67 -23.67 -9.81
N SER A 181 -3.93 -23.94 -9.47
CA SER A 181 -4.90 -24.59 -10.35
C SER A 181 -5.71 -23.60 -11.18
N MET A 182 -5.65 -22.31 -10.88
CA MET A 182 -6.49 -21.26 -11.47
C MET A 182 -8.00 -21.51 -11.31
N LYS A 183 -8.40 -22.31 -10.30
CA LYS A 183 -9.80 -22.52 -9.97
C LYS A 183 -10.33 -21.40 -9.10
N GLN A 184 -11.50 -20.91 -9.45
CA GLN A 184 -12.21 -19.87 -8.73
C GLN A 184 -13.40 -20.45 -7.98
N GLU A 185 -13.74 -19.81 -6.85
CA GLU A 185 -14.93 -20.03 -6.06
C GLU A 185 -15.48 -18.67 -5.65
N GLU A 186 -16.77 -18.43 -5.87
CA GLU A 186 -17.46 -17.24 -5.38
C GLU A 186 -17.81 -17.43 -3.91
N ILE A 187 -17.47 -16.45 -3.07
CA ILE A 187 -17.82 -16.42 -1.64
C ILE A 187 -19.17 -15.74 -1.47
N PHE A 188 -19.33 -14.55 -2.06
CA PHE A 188 -20.60 -13.84 -2.12
C PHE A 188 -20.63 -12.82 -3.26
N THR A 189 -21.82 -12.36 -3.57
CA THR A 189 -22.09 -11.26 -4.50
C THR A 189 -23.15 -10.36 -3.89
N GLU A 190 -22.87 -9.05 -3.82
CA GLU A 190 -23.77 -8.04 -3.23
C GLU A 190 -23.79 -6.74 -4.03
N GLU A 191 -24.93 -6.05 -4.05
CA GLU A 191 -25.04 -4.71 -4.61
C GLU A 191 -24.48 -3.72 -3.59
N ALA A 192 -23.44 -2.96 -3.97
CA ALA A 192 -22.86 -1.91 -3.16
C ALA A 192 -22.15 -0.88 -4.03
N ASP A 193 -22.18 0.40 -3.61
CA ASP A 193 -21.49 1.47 -4.32
C ASP A 193 -19.98 1.32 -4.24
N PHE A 194 -19.48 0.95 -3.05
CA PHE A 194 -18.04 0.76 -2.80
C PHE A 194 -17.76 -0.48 -1.96
N VAL A 195 -16.57 -1.04 -2.16
CA VAL A 195 -15.95 -2.02 -1.28
C VAL A 195 -14.53 -1.57 -0.97
N ASN A 196 -14.16 -1.60 0.32
CA ASN A 196 -12.81 -1.25 0.74
C ASN A 196 -12.25 -2.33 1.67
N VAL A 197 -11.00 -2.72 1.43
CA VAL A 197 -10.21 -3.50 2.38
C VAL A 197 -9.57 -2.53 3.36
N LEU A 198 -9.92 -2.66 4.62
CA LEU A 198 -9.49 -1.76 5.69
C LEU A 198 -8.23 -2.29 6.38
N GLY A 199 -8.11 -3.62 6.49
CA GLY A 199 -6.94 -4.24 7.09
C GLY A 199 -6.94 -5.76 6.97
N VAL A 200 -5.74 -6.33 7.05
CA VAL A 200 -5.50 -7.75 6.79
C VAL A 200 -4.58 -8.35 7.85
N THR A 201 -4.86 -9.57 8.25
CA THR A 201 -3.97 -10.44 9.04
C THR A 201 -3.87 -11.80 8.35
N LYS A 202 -3.11 -12.73 8.93
CA LYS A 202 -3.06 -14.13 8.45
C LYS A 202 -4.39 -14.89 8.65
N ASP A 203 -5.25 -14.45 9.58
CA ASP A 203 -6.46 -15.13 9.97
C ASP A 203 -7.73 -14.43 9.46
N TYR A 204 -7.70 -13.08 9.32
CA TYR A 204 -8.85 -12.24 9.05
C TYR A 204 -8.58 -11.17 8.00
N LEU A 205 -9.64 -10.86 7.25
CA LEU A 205 -9.79 -9.68 6.41
C LEU A 205 -10.88 -8.79 7.02
N ILE A 206 -10.58 -7.51 7.25
CA ILE A 206 -11.57 -6.51 7.66
C ILE A 206 -11.89 -5.66 6.43
N TYR A 207 -13.15 -5.58 6.07
CA TYR A 207 -13.60 -4.83 4.90
C TYR A 207 -14.90 -4.08 5.18
N SER A 208 -15.22 -3.10 4.33
CA SER A 208 -16.49 -2.40 4.33
C SER A 208 -17.22 -2.55 3.01
N LEU A 209 -18.55 -2.61 3.08
CA LEU A 209 -19.45 -2.40 1.95
C LEU A 209 -20.23 -1.12 2.22
N ILE A 210 -20.32 -0.23 1.22
CA ILE A 210 -20.94 1.08 1.35
C ILE A 210 -22.08 1.17 0.34
N ASN A 211 -23.27 1.46 0.83
CA ASN A 211 -24.47 1.80 0.05
C ASN A 211 -24.95 3.18 0.47
N GLY A 212 -24.90 4.16 -0.43
CA GLY A 212 -25.14 5.55 -0.09
C GLY A 212 -24.15 6.02 0.98
N ASP A 213 -24.68 6.56 2.08
CA ASP A 213 -23.85 7.12 3.17
C ASP A 213 -23.62 6.12 4.33
N THR A 214 -24.06 4.85 4.20
CA THR A 214 -24.04 3.89 5.30
C THR A 214 -23.03 2.78 5.04
N PRO A 215 -21.88 2.79 5.71
CA PRO A 215 -20.95 1.68 5.67
C PRO A 215 -21.41 0.53 6.57
N LEU A 216 -21.26 -0.68 6.07
CA LEU A 216 -21.35 -1.92 6.83
C LEU A 216 -19.96 -2.54 6.91
N PHE A 217 -19.56 -3.00 8.07
CA PHE A 217 -18.24 -3.53 8.31
C PHE A 217 -18.28 -5.01 8.60
N TYR A 218 -17.30 -5.74 8.05
CA TYR A 218 -17.23 -7.19 8.16
C TYR A 218 -15.86 -7.66 8.54
N LYS A 219 -15.81 -8.69 9.36
CA LYS A 219 -14.64 -9.53 9.64
C LYS A 219 -14.82 -10.85 8.90
N PHE A 220 -14.02 -11.10 7.88
CA PHE A 220 -14.01 -12.38 7.15
C PHE A 220 -12.88 -13.26 7.69
N GLU A 221 -13.20 -14.48 8.08
CA GLU A 221 -12.25 -15.49 8.54
C GLU A 221 -11.91 -16.45 7.41
N TYR A 222 -10.61 -16.54 7.03
CA TYR A 222 -10.19 -17.37 5.90
C TYR A 222 -10.43 -18.86 6.13
N GLN A 223 -10.23 -19.34 7.35
CA GLN A 223 -10.38 -20.76 7.68
C GLN A 223 -11.82 -21.27 7.49
N THR A 224 -12.79 -20.48 7.88
CA THR A 224 -14.22 -20.85 7.81
C THR A 224 -14.90 -20.33 6.55
N LYS A 225 -14.26 -19.42 5.82
CA LYS A 225 -14.81 -18.67 4.67
C LYS A 225 -16.14 -17.97 5.02
N LYS A 226 -16.23 -17.37 6.21
CA LYS A 226 -17.42 -16.68 6.69
C LYS A 226 -17.12 -15.25 7.06
N SER A 227 -18.07 -14.37 6.73
CA SER A 227 -18.09 -12.99 7.19
C SER A 227 -18.98 -12.87 8.42
N GLU A 228 -18.53 -12.08 9.38
CA GLU A 228 -19.28 -11.63 10.56
C GLU A 228 -19.36 -10.12 10.52
N GLU A 229 -20.56 -9.56 10.67
CA GLU A 229 -20.74 -8.12 10.77
C GLU A 229 -20.15 -7.61 12.09
N ILE A 230 -19.41 -6.50 12.01
CA ILE A 230 -18.81 -5.83 13.17
C ILE A 230 -19.25 -4.37 13.20
N VAL A 231 -19.20 -3.73 14.36
CA VAL A 231 -19.59 -2.32 14.49
C VAL A 231 -18.35 -1.45 14.65
N LEU A 232 -18.10 -0.57 13.68
CA LEU A 232 -17.05 0.44 13.74
C LEU A 232 -17.64 1.84 13.58
N HIS A 233 -16.97 2.83 14.16
CA HIS A 233 -17.29 4.27 14.05
C HIS A 233 -16.46 4.92 12.91
N ASN A 234 -16.36 4.27 11.77
CA ASN A 234 -15.52 4.63 10.64
C ASN A 234 -16.43 5.02 9.46
N SER A 235 -15.95 5.84 8.55
CA SER A 235 -16.67 6.20 7.32
C SER A 235 -16.68 5.09 6.26
N GLY A 236 -15.91 4.01 6.49
CA GLY A 236 -15.78 2.89 5.58
C GLY A 236 -14.59 3.00 4.62
N TYR A 237 -13.82 4.08 4.68
CA TYR A 237 -12.66 4.32 3.81
C TYR A 237 -11.32 4.31 4.55
N GLU A 238 -11.30 4.68 5.83
CA GLU A 238 -10.07 4.81 6.62
C GLU A 238 -9.52 3.43 6.97
N LEU A 239 -8.21 3.27 6.73
CA LEU A 239 -7.49 2.04 7.03
C LEU A 239 -7.42 1.79 8.56
N ILE A 240 -7.36 0.52 8.91
CA ILE A 240 -7.11 0.08 10.28
C ILE A 240 -5.66 -0.37 10.45
N TYR A 241 -5.12 -0.23 11.65
CA TYR A 241 -3.76 -0.59 11.99
C TYR A 241 -3.75 -1.58 13.15
N PHE A 242 -3.31 -2.80 12.90
CA PHE A 242 -3.28 -3.85 13.93
C PHE A 242 -2.21 -3.56 14.98
N SER A 243 -2.53 -3.86 16.25
CA SER A 243 -1.55 -3.95 17.33
C SER A 243 -0.46 -4.98 17.00
N PRO A 244 0.78 -4.84 17.53
CA PRO A 244 1.86 -5.79 17.27
C PRO A 244 1.48 -7.25 17.55
N ASP A 245 0.72 -7.51 18.63
CA ASP A 245 0.23 -8.83 19.03
C ASP A 245 -1.01 -9.32 18.25
N LYS A 246 -1.55 -8.47 17.36
CA LYS A 246 -2.76 -8.74 16.57
C LYS A 246 -4.04 -9.05 17.38
N SER A 247 -4.08 -8.69 18.66
CA SER A 247 -5.27 -8.86 19.51
C SER A 247 -6.32 -7.76 19.30
N SER A 248 -5.88 -6.62 18.77
CA SER A 248 -6.72 -5.45 18.52
C SER A 248 -6.26 -4.70 17.28
N PHE A 249 -7.06 -3.73 16.85
CA PHE A 249 -6.64 -2.74 15.86
C PHE A 249 -7.12 -1.34 16.22
N TYR A 250 -6.43 -0.34 15.67
CA TYR A 250 -6.75 1.06 15.84
C TYR A 250 -7.25 1.65 14.53
N TYR A 251 -8.17 2.61 14.62
CA TYR A 251 -8.69 3.32 13.46
C TYR A 251 -9.16 4.73 13.83
N ALA A 252 -9.08 5.65 12.89
CA ALA A 252 -9.69 6.95 13.03
C ALA A 252 -11.20 6.84 12.75
N GLY A 253 -12.00 7.48 13.57
CA GLY A 253 -13.46 7.40 13.44
C GLY A 253 -14.13 8.71 13.82
N THR A 254 -15.46 8.72 13.69
CA THR A 254 -16.26 9.90 13.89
C THR A 254 -17.50 9.60 14.72
N GLU A 255 -17.79 10.49 15.67
CA GLU A 255 -19.12 10.50 16.31
C GLU A 255 -20.10 11.43 15.61
N LYS A 256 -19.60 12.43 14.84
CA LYS A 256 -20.45 13.53 14.28
C LYS A 256 -19.98 14.06 12.93
N ASN A 257 -19.54 13.23 12.00
CA ASN A 257 -19.07 13.62 10.65
C ASN A 257 -17.65 14.21 10.56
N GLU A 258 -16.85 14.19 11.62
CA GLU A 258 -15.44 14.56 11.59
C GLU A 258 -14.62 13.41 12.17
N LEU A 259 -13.46 13.11 11.60
CA LEU A 259 -12.51 12.14 12.14
C LEU A 259 -11.84 12.74 13.39
N ASP A 260 -12.52 12.75 14.51
CA ASP A 260 -12.12 13.41 15.75
C ASP A 260 -11.70 12.45 16.86
N THR A 261 -11.78 11.15 16.60
CA THR A 261 -11.53 10.12 17.61
C THR A 261 -10.72 8.97 17.03
N ILE A 262 -9.72 8.51 17.76
CA ILE A 262 -9.05 7.23 17.49
C ILE A 262 -9.64 6.20 18.43
N TYR A 263 -10.15 5.12 17.85
CA TYR A 263 -10.69 3.96 18.55
C TYR A 263 -9.71 2.81 18.56
N GLN A 264 -9.80 1.97 19.58
CA GLN A 264 -9.22 0.63 19.63
C GLN A 264 -10.37 -0.39 19.61
N TYR A 265 -10.33 -1.33 18.67
CA TYR A 265 -11.26 -2.44 18.57
C TYR A 265 -10.58 -3.72 19.03
N HIS A 266 -11.20 -4.42 19.99
CA HIS A 266 -10.71 -5.68 20.54
C HIS A 266 -11.34 -6.86 19.79
N LEU A 267 -10.51 -7.70 19.16
CA LEU A 267 -10.97 -8.81 18.29
C LEU A 267 -11.62 -9.96 19.03
N ASP A 268 -11.31 -10.14 20.31
CA ASP A 268 -11.81 -11.22 21.17
C ASP A 268 -13.17 -10.89 21.81
N THR A 269 -13.40 -9.61 22.12
CA THR A 269 -14.65 -9.14 22.76
C THR A 269 -15.60 -8.47 21.81
N ASN A 270 -15.16 -8.10 20.61
CA ASN A 270 -15.88 -7.27 19.64
C ASN A 270 -16.29 -5.89 20.20
N GLU A 271 -15.48 -5.32 21.09
CA GLU A 271 -15.76 -4.04 21.74
C GLU A 271 -14.88 -2.92 21.18
N ASN A 272 -15.47 -1.71 21.07
CA ASN A 272 -14.75 -0.49 20.77
C ASN A 272 -14.41 0.27 22.07
N GLU A 273 -13.19 0.74 22.16
CA GLU A 273 -12.72 1.64 23.22
C GLU A 273 -12.18 2.93 22.59
N ILE A 274 -12.50 4.08 23.20
CA ILE A 274 -11.89 5.36 22.80
C ILE A 274 -10.45 5.35 23.27
N TYR A 275 -9.51 5.34 22.33
CA TYR A 275 -8.09 5.45 22.62
C TYR A 275 -7.64 6.91 22.76
N LEU A 276 -8.12 7.80 21.89
CA LEU A 276 -7.81 9.22 21.87
C LEU A 276 -8.98 10.02 21.31
N ASN A 277 -9.34 11.12 21.98
CA ASN A 277 -10.24 12.13 21.40
C ASN A 277 -9.44 13.39 21.06
N ARG A 278 -9.78 14.08 19.96
CA ARG A 278 -9.12 15.32 19.52
C ARG A 278 -9.07 16.39 20.63
N SER A 279 -10.05 16.42 21.52
CA SER A 279 -10.08 17.35 22.65
C SER A 279 -8.89 17.20 23.61
N GLU A 280 -8.23 16.04 23.65
CA GLU A 280 -7.01 15.80 24.43
C GLU A 280 -5.80 16.56 23.86
N LEU A 281 -5.85 17.00 22.60
CA LEU A 281 -4.78 17.74 21.92
C LEU A 281 -4.88 19.26 22.11
N LYS A 282 -5.91 19.75 22.81
CA LYS A 282 -6.18 21.18 22.96
C LYS A 282 -5.00 21.97 23.54
N GLU A 283 -4.22 21.37 24.43
CA GLU A 283 -3.03 22.01 25.02
C GLU A 283 -1.90 22.25 24.03
N PHE A 284 -1.85 21.45 22.95
CA PHE A 284 -0.82 21.54 21.90
C PHE A 284 -1.23 22.47 20.76
N VAL A 285 -2.48 22.34 20.29
CA VAL A 285 -2.94 22.99 19.06
C VAL A 285 -4.01 24.07 19.28
N GLY A 286 -4.45 24.28 20.51
CA GLY A 286 -5.54 25.20 20.84
C GLY A 286 -6.91 24.63 20.48
N GLU A 287 -7.77 25.46 19.88
CA GLU A 287 -9.12 25.06 19.43
C GLU A 287 -9.14 24.78 17.91
N GLU A 288 -8.00 24.37 17.36
CA GLU A 288 -7.92 24.02 15.93
C GLU A 288 -8.88 22.88 15.60
N THR A 289 -9.51 22.98 14.47
CA THR A 289 -10.31 21.92 13.86
C THR A 289 -9.40 20.94 13.17
N GLY A 290 -9.92 20.00 12.43
CA GLY A 290 -9.11 19.07 11.65
C GLY A 290 -9.47 17.62 11.93
N TYR A 291 -8.87 16.74 11.16
CA TYR A 291 -9.11 15.31 11.25
C TYR A 291 -7.89 14.56 11.74
N LEU A 292 -8.15 13.51 12.52
CA LEU A 292 -7.14 12.57 13.00
C LEU A 292 -6.87 11.50 11.93
N SER A 293 -5.62 11.12 11.78
CA SER A 293 -5.18 9.97 10.98
C SER A 293 -4.10 9.20 11.71
N LEU A 294 -4.06 7.89 11.49
CA LEU A 294 -3.02 7.03 12.05
C LEU A 294 -1.82 6.97 11.09
N ASP A 295 -0.62 6.96 11.67
CA ASP A 295 0.64 6.86 10.94
C ASP A 295 1.46 5.62 11.34
N GLY A 296 1.27 5.08 12.55
CA GLY A 296 1.97 3.89 12.99
C GLY A 296 1.56 3.38 14.35
N ILE A 297 1.67 2.08 14.54
CA ILE A 297 1.44 1.40 15.81
C ILE A 297 2.72 0.71 16.25
N LEU A 298 3.23 1.11 17.42
CA LEU A 298 4.43 0.58 18.05
C LEU A 298 4.06 -0.22 19.31
N GLU A 299 4.99 -0.98 19.84
CA GLU A 299 4.79 -1.63 21.14
C GLU A 299 4.53 -0.62 22.26
N GLU A 300 5.26 0.51 22.20
CA GLU A 300 5.22 1.57 23.21
C GLU A 300 4.04 2.53 23.05
N GLY A 301 3.39 2.59 21.88
CA GLY A 301 2.28 3.53 21.65
C GLY A 301 1.90 3.72 20.19
N VAL A 302 1.19 4.82 19.94
CA VAL A 302 0.59 5.13 18.64
C VAL A 302 1.11 6.46 18.11
N VAL A 303 1.56 6.47 16.85
CA VAL A 303 1.90 7.68 16.09
C VAL A 303 0.69 8.07 15.25
N PHE A 304 0.30 9.34 15.31
CA PHE A 304 -0.86 9.86 14.60
C PHE A 304 -0.67 11.32 14.22
N ARG A 305 -1.47 11.80 13.28
CA ARG A 305 -1.50 13.20 12.85
C ARG A 305 -2.85 13.83 13.10
N LEU A 306 -2.80 15.14 13.39
CA LEU A 306 -3.93 16.05 13.26
C LEU A 306 -3.66 16.95 12.04
N SER A 307 -4.58 16.96 11.09
CA SER A 307 -4.47 17.75 9.85
C SER A 307 -5.60 18.78 9.78
N ASP A 308 -5.22 20.08 9.72
CA ASP A 308 -6.11 21.22 9.50
C ASP A 308 -5.45 22.14 8.48
N TYR A 309 -5.76 21.87 7.20
CA TYR A 309 -5.05 22.50 6.07
C TYR A 309 -4.93 24.02 6.18
N PRO A 310 -3.72 24.59 5.99
CA PRO A 310 -2.47 23.93 5.55
C PRO A 310 -1.60 23.37 6.68
N LYS A 311 -2.06 23.38 7.92
CA LYS A 311 -1.29 22.94 9.09
C LYS A 311 -1.42 21.43 9.31
N GLN A 312 -0.34 20.84 9.77
CA GLN A 312 -0.29 19.45 10.21
C GLN A 312 0.57 19.36 11.48
N TRP A 313 0.14 18.53 12.40
CA TRP A 313 0.87 18.19 13.61
C TRP A 313 0.96 16.68 13.74
N MET A 314 2.09 16.19 14.19
CA MET A 314 2.32 14.77 14.46
C MET A 314 2.48 14.57 15.97
N PHE A 315 1.94 13.46 16.48
CA PHE A 315 1.95 13.14 17.89
C PHE A 315 2.30 11.68 18.14
N PHE A 316 2.77 11.42 19.35
CA PHE A 316 2.91 10.08 19.89
C PHE A 316 2.14 10.01 21.21
N LYS A 317 1.24 9.03 21.35
CA LYS A 317 0.60 8.71 22.63
C LYS A 317 1.19 7.41 23.16
N GLU A 318 1.83 7.50 24.32
CA GLU A 318 2.46 6.35 25.00
C GLU A 318 1.39 5.42 25.58
N LYS A 319 1.54 4.12 25.36
CA LYS A 319 0.53 3.11 25.72
C LYS A 319 0.36 2.96 27.23
N GLU A 320 1.48 2.90 27.98
CA GLU A 320 1.43 2.64 29.43
C GLU A 320 1.00 3.85 30.24
N SER A 321 1.54 5.02 29.95
CA SER A 321 1.28 6.24 30.72
C SER A 321 0.09 7.04 30.19
N GLY A 322 -0.31 6.85 28.94
CA GLY A 322 -1.26 7.68 28.22
C GLY A 322 -0.72 9.08 27.88
N ALA A 323 0.57 9.36 28.15
CA ALA A 323 1.17 10.66 27.88
C ALA A 323 1.22 10.93 26.37
N ILE A 324 0.83 12.16 25.99
CA ILE A 324 0.90 12.64 24.63
C ILE A 324 2.06 13.61 24.49
N ARG A 325 2.82 13.49 23.40
CA ARG A 325 3.86 14.45 23.03
C ARG A 325 3.81 14.76 21.56
N GLU A 326 4.08 16.01 21.22
CA GLU A 326 4.23 16.44 19.83
C GLU A 326 5.55 15.91 19.27
N LEU A 327 5.53 15.45 18.03
CA LEU A 327 6.69 15.04 17.24
C LEU A 327 6.94 16.07 16.14
N SER A 328 8.20 16.27 15.79
CA SER A 328 8.53 17.03 14.58
C SER A 328 8.15 16.24 13.35
N LEU A 329 7.43 16.87 12.42
CA LEU A 329 7.17 16.25 11.10
C LEU A 329 8.50 15.94 10.42
N PRO A 330 8.62 14.77 9.75
CA PRO A 330 9.78 14.46 8.93
C PRO A 330 10.07 15.58 7.91
N GLN A 331 11.33 15.98 7.81
CA GLN A 331 11.81 17.09 6.97
C GLN A 331 13.08 16.69 6.22
N ASN A 332 13.71 17.68 5.57
CA ASN A 332 14.99 17.51 4.86
C ASN A 332 14.95 16.54 3.69
N LEU A 333 13.85 16.62 2.94
CA LEU A 333 13.81 15.96 1.64
C LEU A 333 14.77 16.65 0.66
N PRO A 334 15.33 15.89 -0.28
CA PRO A 334 16.30 16.43 -1.24
C PRO A 334 15.69 17.41 -2.24
N ALA A 335 14.38 17.56 -2.28
CA ALA A 335 13.67 18.48 -3.16
C ALA A 335 13.04 19.63 -2.36
N GLU A 336 13.34 20.86 -2.77
CA GLU A 336 12.73 22.06 -2.19
C GLU A 336 11.21 22.04 -2.39
N GLY A 337 10.44 22.34 -1.35
CA GLY A 337 8.97 22.36 -1.40
C GLY A 337 8.29 20.99 -1.39
N ALA A 338 9.01 19.94 -1.09
CA ALA A 338 8.40 18.60 -0.96
C ALA A 338 7.44 18.55 0.25
N VAL A 339 6.31 17.89 0.04
CA VAL A 339 5.24 17.71 1.03
C VAL A 339 5.10 16.23 1.38
N LEU A 340 5.07 15.93 2.69
CA LEU A 340 4.77 14.59 3.17
C LEU A 340 3.34 14.20 2.76
N SER A 341 3.20 13.09 2.07
CA SER A 341 1.89 12.54 1.69
C SER A 341 1.39 11.57 2.76
N ASN A 342 2.05 10.43 2.88
CA ASN A 342 1.63 9.38 3.81
C ASN A 342 2.81 8.49 4.24
N PHE A 343 2.56 7.70 5.27
CA PHE A 343 3.39 6.58 5.64
C PHE A 343 2.98 5.36 4.80
N ILE A 344 3.95 4.73 4.12
CA ILE A 344 3.70 3.65 3.17
C ILE A 344 3.76 2.30 3.86
N CYS A 345 4.83 2.08 4.63
CA CYS A 345 5.16 0.79 5.17
C CYS A 345 5.92 0.93 6.49
N GLN A 346 5.39 0.29 7.51
CA GLN A 346 6.01 0.24 8.83
C GLN A 346 6.84 -1.05 8.98
N THR A 347 8.04 -0.92 9.59
CA THR A 347 8.88 -2.01 10.07
C THR A 347 9.10 -1.87 11.58
N GLU A 348 9.74 -2.84 12.22
CA GLU A 348 10.13 -2.73 13.63
C GLU A 348 11.11 -1.58 13.87
N GLU A 349 12.01 -1.29 12.91
CA GLU A 349 13.07 -0.30 13.06
C GLU A 349 12.66 1.11 12.65
N GLY A 350 11.69 1.26 11.74
CA GLY A 350 11.31 2.57 11.19
C GLY A 350 10.15 2.50 10.22
N VAL A 351 9.93 3.61 9.53
CA VAL A 351 8.82 3.76 8.60
C VAL A 351 9.27 4.35 7.26
N TYR A 352 8.69 3.84 6.19
CA TYR A 352 8.83 4.35 4.84
C TYR A 352 7.75 5.39 4.55
N LEU A 353 8.13 6.45 3.88
CA LEU A 353 7.36 7.66 3.70
C LEU A 353 7.24 7.96 2.21
N ASN A 354 6.08 8.44 1.79
CA ASN A 354 5.87 8.99 0.47
C ASN A 354 5.80 10.52 0.56
N TYR A 355 6.59 11.17 -0.30
CA TYR A 355 6.61 12.61 -0.47
C TYR A 355 6.34 12.96 -1.92
N TYR A 356 5.85 14.14 -2.17
CA TYR A 356 5.72 14.65 -3.52
C TYR A 356 6.17 16.10 -3.63
N THR A 357 6.67 16.47 -4.80
CA THR A 357 6.81 17.86 -5.26
C THR A 357 5.86 18.08 -6.41
N ILE A 358 5.36 19.31 -6.53
CA ILE A 358 4.51 19.70 -7.64
C ILE A 358 5.43 20.05 -8.83
N GLY A 359 5.23 19.40 -9.96
CA GLY A 359 5.92 19.70 -11.21
C GLY A 359 5.49 21.04 -11.81
N GLU A 360 6.10 21.42 -12.94
CA GLU A 360 5.81 22.69 -13.62
C GLU A 360 4.42 22.71 -14.28
N MET A 361 3.87 21.55 -14.63
CA MET A 361 2.52 21.43 -15.22
C MET A 361 1.49 21.18 -14.10
N GLU A 362 0.30 21.75 -14.28
CA GLU A 362 -0.81 21.53 -13.35
C GLU A 362 -1.16 20.03 -13.24
N GLY A 363 -1.17 19.52 -12.03
CA GLY A 363 -1.43 18.12 -11.74
C GLY A 363 -0.23 17.18 -11.90
N ASP A 364 0.94 17.68 -12.28
CA ASP A 364 2.15 16.89 -12.39
C ASP A 364 2.80 16.70 -11.01
N LEU A 365 2.91 15.45 -10.58
CA LEU A 365 3.49 15.09 -9.28
C LEU A 365 4.78 14.31 -9.48
N ILE A 366 5.79 14.64 -8.69
CA ILE A 366 7.06 13.94 -8.62
C ILE A 366 7.11 13.26 -7.26
N GLU A 367 7.02 11.94 -7.26
CA GLU A 367 6.96 11.16 -6.03
C GLU A 367 8.34 10.66 -5.58
N TRP A 368 8.60 10.79 -4.29
CA TRP A 368 9.82 10.39 -3.60
C TRP A 368 9.48 9.40 -2.50
N TYR A 369 10.34 8.40 -2.29
CA TYR A 369 10.26 7.56 -1.11
C TYR A 369 11.42 7.85 -0.19
N GLY A 370 11.11 7.97 1.10
CA GLY A 370 12.07 8.16 2.16
C GLY A 370 11.91 7.11 3.25
N TYR A 371 12.89 7.06 4.14
CA TYR A 371 12.88 6.23 5.34
C TYR A 371 13.34 7.04 6.54
N ILE A 372 12.72 6.82 7.69
CA ILE A 372 13.14 7.37 8.97
C ILE A 372 13.02 6.29 10.05
N ARG A 373 14.00 6.21 10.94
CA ARG A 373 13.93 5.30 12.09
C ARG A 373 12.94 5.80 13.13
N TRP A 374 12.27 4.88 13.81
CA TRP A 374 11.36 5.25 14.89
C TRP A 374 12.09 5.99 16.01
N GLU A 375 13.27 5.54 16.43
CA GLU A 375 14.06 6.22 17.47
C GLU A 375 14.41 7.67 17.10
N ASP A 376 14.72 7.93 15.83
CA ASP A 376 15.04 9.27 15.33
C ASP A 376 13.78 10.15 15.31
N LEU A 377 12.69 9.65 14.75
CA LEU A 377 11.39 10.34 14.74
C LEU A 377 10.92 10.65 16.16
N LEU A 378 10.96 9.67 17.07
CA LEU A 378 10.51 9.81 18.45
C LEU A 378 11.44 10.72 19.29
N SER A 379 12.72 10.84 18.94
CA SER A 379 13.66 11.76 19.61
C SER A 379 13.68 13.18 19.04
N GLY A 380 12.84 13.45 18.01
CA GLY A 380 12.76 14.74 17.33
C GLY A 380 13.84 14.97 16.25
N LYS A 381 14.60 13.94 15.91
CA LYS A 381 15.42 13.94 14.71
C LYS A 381 14.51 13.63 13.53
N ASN A 382 14.48 14.50 12.57
CA ASN A 382 13.54 14.44 11.46
C ASN A 382 14.21 14.32 10.08
N ASP A 383 15.47 13.90 10.04
CA ASP A 383 16.21 13.68 8.82
C ASP A 383 15.74 12.39 8.12
N VAL A 384 15.34 12.52 6.88
CA VAL A 384 14.83 11.42 6.06
C VAL A 384 15.92 10.93 5.13
N GLU A 385 16.18 9.63 5.16
CA GLU A 385 17.01 8.94 4.18
C GLU A 385 16.23 8.74 2.88
N VAL A 386 16.77 9.13 1.74
CA VAL A 386 16.10 8.95 0.43
C VAL A 386 16.27 7.53 -0.05
N VAL A 387 15.14 6.84 -0.22
CA VAL A 387 15.05 5.44 -0.65
C VAL A 387 14.87 5.33 -2.15
N LEU A 388 13.96 6.14 -2.72
CA LEU A 388 13.68 6.18 -4.15
C LEU A 388 13.67 7.62 -4.64
N LYS A 389 14.47 7.86 -5.68
CA LYS A 389 14.42 9.08 -6.48
C LYS A 389 13.61 8.80 -7.74
N PRO A 390 12.63 9.62 -8.06
CA PRO A 390 11.85 9.43 -9.27
C PRO A 390 12.71 9.66 -10.52
N SER A 391 12.44 8.92 -11.58
CA SER A 391 13.00 9.16 -12.91
C SER A 391 11.97 9.74 -13.89
N VAL A 392 10.69 9.66 -13.52
CA VAL A 392 9.56 10.21 -14.27
C VAL A 392 8.54 10.80 -13.31
N SER A 393 7.80 11.79 -13.78
CA SER A 393 6.65 12.38 -13.06
C SER A 393 5.36 11.59 -13.30
N SER A 394 4.28 11.98 -12.64
CA SER A 394 2.95 11.36 -12.80
C SER A 394 2.40 11.47 -14.23
N THR A 395 2.84 12.45 -14.99
CA THR A 395 2.45 12.65 -16.41
C THR A 395 3.44 12.00 -17.39
N GLY A 396 4.48 11.31 -16.88
CA GLY A 396 5.47 10.63 -17.72
C GLY A 396 6.66 11.47 -18.18
N ASN A 397 6.77 12.72 -17.73
CA ASN A 397 7.89 13.58 -18.04
C ASN A 397 9.17 13.08 -17.33
N LEU A 398 10.32 13.20 -18.00
CA LEU A 398 11.60 12.82 -17.43
C LEU A 398 12.01 13.77 -16.29
N VAL A 399 12.60 13.23 -15.25
CA VAL A 399 13.04 13.94 -14.05
C VAL A 399 14.53 13.74 -13.87
N ASP A 400 15.27 14.81 -13.60
CA ASP A 400 16.71 14.73 -13.31
C ASP A 400 17.00 14.20 -11.88
N LYS A 401 18.27 14.05 -11.57
CA LYS A 401 18.73 13.59 -10.25
C LYS A 401 18.32 14.50 -9.07
N ASP A 402 17.95 15.74 -9.35
CA ASP A 402 17.56 16.75 -8.37
C ASP A 402 16.02 16.93 -8.30
N GLY A 403 15.28 16.09 -9.03
CA GLY A 403 13.81 16.10 -9.06
C GLY A 403 13.21 17.18 -9.95
N LYS A 404 13.97 17.72 -10.90
CA LYS A 404 13.49 18.71 -11.86
C LYS A 404 13.14 18.05 -13.18
N LEU A 405 12.07 18.53 -13.82
CA LEU A 405 11.71 18.08 -15.16
C LEU A 405 12.84 18.38 -16.14
N ILE A 406 13.21 17.37 -16.91
CA ILE A 406 14.15 17.54 -18.03
C ILE A 406 13.28 17.95 -19.22
N GLY A 407 13.33 19.21 -19.59
CA GLY A 407 12.63 19.70 -20.79
C GLY A 407 13.12 19.00 -22.06
N ASP A 408 12.24 18.92 -23.07
CA ASP A 408 12.53 18.44 -24.41
C ASP A 408 13.66 19.26 -25.12
#